data_ff8dee9021a814bec39f7d7902d11755
#
_entry.id   ff8dee9021a814bec39f7d7902d11755
#
_cell.length_a   1.000
_cell.length_b   1.000
_cell.length_c   1.000
_cell.angle_alpha   90.00
_cell.angle_beta   90.00
_cell.angle_gamma   90.00
#
_symmetry.space_group_name_H-M   'P 1'
#
loop_
_entity.id
_entity.type
_entity.pdbx_description
1 polymer ?
#
loop_
_entity_poly.entity_id
_entity_poly.type
_entity_poly.pdbx_seq_one_letter_code
_entity_poly.pdbx_strand_id
1 'polypeptide(L)'
;FLCDLEHAFSRQDFDTPVLVHPALGLGPLCIDLKRKIRYPTMARLALEEKLRRENLAEEQRILYVAMTRPKEKLILVDALYGAEKRLQKLTAAAACPVMPEVVAEGKCFGDWILLPLLCRPEAAPLRDMAGVMAGGLYTGDTAPWQVFIHDGDDFGWAPGVAVSDTEKDAGETLFDPALLTFRYPYQRETTLPAKLTATQLKGRALDQEIAEDAYHTPYIRPLVQPKFRREKKGLTPAERGTATHLVLQYLDLQNLD
;
A
#
# COMPACT_ATOMS: atom_id res chain seq x y z
N PHE A 1 -10.18 9.71 7.86
CA PHE A 1 -10.10 10.34 6.54
C PHE A 1 -9.38 9.41 5.59
N LEU A 2 -9.91 9.27 4.36
CA LEU A 2 -9.22 8.69 3.21
C LEU A 2 -9.14 9.78 2.14
N CYS A 3 -7.92 10.17 1.80
CA CYS A 3 -7.63 11.26 0.86
C CYS A 3 -6.87 10.72 -0.36
N ASP A 4 -6.80 11.54 -1.44
CA ASP A 4 -6.08 11.21 -2.67
C ASP A 4 -6.55 9.91 -3.33
N LEU A 5 -7.86 9.73 -3.41
CA LEU A 5 -8.48 8.53 -3.98
C LEU A 5 -8.29 8.44 -5.51
N GLU A 6 -7.86 9.54 -6.13
CA GLU A 6 -7.54 9.67 -7.56
C GLU A 6 -6.19 9.06 -7.94
N HIS A 7 -5.35 8.73 -6.94
CA HIS A 7 -4.04 8.16 -7.21
C HIS A 7 -4.13 6.87 -8.01
N ALA A 8 -3.52 6.87 -9.20
CA ALA A 8 -3.58 5.71 -10.09
C ALA A 8 -2.80 4.52 -9.54
N PHE A 9 -3.34 3.32 -9.69
CA PHE A 9 -2.64 2.09 -9.32
C PHE A 9 -1.33 1.94 -10.08
N SER A 10 -0.25 1.58 -9.37
CA SER A 10 1.08 1.46 -9.94
C SER A 10 1.14 0.36 -11.02
N ARG A 11 1.87 0.65 -12.09
CA ARG A 11 2.18 -0.31 -13.16
C ARG A 11 3.68 -0.55 -13.31
N GLN A 12 4.50 -0.03 -12.41
CA GLN A 12 5.96 -0.10 -12.50
C GLN A 12 6.48 -1.54 -12.51
N ASP A 13 5.79 -2.46 -11.86
CA ASP A 13 6.17 -3.87 -11.81
C ASP A 13 6.15 -4.57 -13.18
N PHE A 14 5.44 -3.98 -14.16
CA PHE A 14 5.34 -4.52 -15.52
C PHE A 14 6.44 -4.01 -16.47
N ASP A 15 7.24 -3.01 -16.07
CA ASP A 15 8.27 -2.39 -16.92
C ASP A 15 9.59 -3.16 -16.94
N THR A 16 9.60 -4.39 -16.43
CA THR A 16 10.79 -5.24 -16.39
C THR A 16 10.94 -6.05 -17.69
N PRO A 17 12.17 -6.35 -18.15
CA PRO A 17 12.40 -7.20 -19.33
C PRO A 17 11.85 -8.62 -19.19
N VAL A 18 11.78 -9.14 -17.97
CA VAL A 18 11.28 -10.47 -17.65
C VAL A 18 10.32 -10.36 -16.47
N LEU A 19 9.08 -10.77 -16.67
CA LEU A 19 8.12 -10.96 -15.58
C LEU A 19 8.30 -12.34 -14.95
N VAL A 20 8.12 -12.41 -13.65
CA VAL A 20 8.24 -13.64 -12.87
C VAL A 20 6.97 -13.84 -12.05
N HIS A 21 6.40 -15.04 -12.12
CA HIS A 21 5.28 -15.41 -11.29
C HIS A 21 5.53 -16.79 -10.64
N PRO A 22 5.30 -16.95 -9.33
CA PRO A 22 5.65 -18.20 -8.62
C PRO A 22 5.02 -19.46 -9.21
N ALA A 23 3.76 -19.37 -9.67
CA ALA A 23 3.02 -20.51 -10.19
C ALA A 23 3.11 -20.65 -11.71
N LEU A 24 3.33 -19.57 -12.47
CA LEU A 24 3.28 -19.57 -13.94
C LEU A 24 4.67 -19.47 -14.60
N GLY A 25 5.71 -19.19 -13.81
CA GLY A 25 7.09 -19.12 -14.28
C GLY A 25 7.51 -17.77 -14.86
N LEU A 26 8.16 -17.77 -16.02
CA LEU A 26 8.83 -16.61 -16.59
C LEU A 26 8.15 -16.11 -17.87
N GLY A 27 7.97 -14.81 -17.96
CA GLY A 27 7.45 -14.11 -19.15
C GLY A 27 8.46 -13.08 -19.69
N PRO A 28 9.39 -13.49 -20.56
CA PRO A 28 10.37 -12.58 -21.13
C PRO A 28 9.80 -11.76 -22.30
N LEU A 29 10.45 -10.61 -22.57
CA LEU A 29 10.35 -9.95 -23.87
C LEU A 29 11.21 -10.72 -24.90
N CYS A 30 10.70 -10.85 -26.10
CA CYS A 30 11.48 -11.31 -27.24
C CYS A 30 12.20 -10.11 -27.89
N ILE A 31 13.48 -10.27 -28.19
CA ILE A 31 14.31 -9.22 -28.81
C ILE A 31 14.85 -9.74 -30.13
N ASP A 32 14.48 -9.11 -31.24
CA ASP A 32 15.05 -9.35 -32.56
C ASP A 32 16.17 -8.32 -32.81
N LEU A 33 17.41 -8.75 -32.61
CA LEU A 33 18.56 -7.89 -32.77
C LEU A 33 18.79 -7.43 -34.22
N LYS A 34 18.36 -8.21 -35.20
CA LYS A 34 18.53 -7.87 -36.62
C LYS A 34 17.58 -6.74 -37.02
N ARG A 35 16.34 -6.81 -36.57
CA ARG A 35 15.30 -5.80 -36.86
C ARG A 35 15.27 -4.68 -35.83
N LYS A 36 16.03 -4.80 -34.71
CA LYS A 36 16.05 -3.85 -33.59
C LYS A 36 14.65 -3.61 -32.99
N ILE A 37 13.86 -4.66 -32.90
CA ILE A 37 12.52 -4.60 -32.29
C ILE A 37 12.47 -5.50 -31.06
N ARG A 38 11.59 -5.14 -30.13
CA ARG A 38 11.21 -5.96 -28.98
C ARG A 38 9.70 -6.11 -28.93
N TYR A 39 9.23 -7.28 -28.56
CA TYR A 39 7.80 -7.56 -28.44
C TYR A 39 7.54 -8.55 -27.30
N PRO A 40 6.34 -8.50 -26.67
CA PRO A 40 6.00 -9.42 -25.61
C PRO A 40 5.81 -10.84 -26.15
N THR A 41 6.27 -11.83 -25.40
CA THR A 41 5.92 -13.22 -25.63
C THR A 41 4.49 -13.51 -25.13
N MET A 42 3.86 -14.58 -25.61
CA MET A 42 2.54 -15.00 -25.11
C MET A 42 2.57 -15.27 -23.61
N ALA A 43 3.66 -15.89 -23.12
CA ALA A 43 3.86 -16.06 -21.68
C ALA A 43 3.85 -14.74 -20.93
N ARG A 44 4.51 -13.71 -21.47
CA ARG A 44 4.51 -12.38 -20.87
C ARG A 44 3.11 -11.78 -20.80
N LEU A 45 2.36 -11.82 -21.89
CA LEU A 45 0.99 -11.29 -21.93
C LEU A 45 0.08 -11.97 -20.90
N ALA A 46 0.19 -13.30 -20.78
CA ALA A 46 -0.56 -14.07 -19.80
C ALA A 46 -0.17 -13.69 -18.36
N LEU A 47 1.14 -13.47 -18.10
CA LEU A 47 1.63 -13.06 -16.80
C LEU A 47 1.21 -11.63 -16.46
N GLU A 48 1.28 -10.70 -17.40
CA GLU A 48 0.81 -9.32 -17.20
C GLU A 48 -0.66 -9.30 -16.78
N GLU A 49 -1.51 -10.03 -17.46
CA GLU A 49 -2.93 -10.10 -17.10
C GLU A 49 -3.15 -10.74 -15.71
N LYS A 50 -2.43 -11.82 -15.41
CA LYS A 50 -2.52 -12.48 -14.11
C LYS A 50 -2.07 -11.58 -12.97
N LEU A 51 -0.89 -10.98 -13.09
CA LEU A 51 -0.32 -10.07 -12.10
C LEU A 51 -1.18 -8.83 -11.93
N ARG A 52 -1.73 -8.28 -13.03
CA ARG A 52 -2.66 -7.14 -12.98
C ARG A 52 -3.88 -7.46 -12.13
N ARG A 53 -4.48 -8.63 -12.30
CA ARG A 53 -5.64 -9.05 -11.50
C ARG A 53 -5.28 -9.27 -10.03
N GLU A 54 -4.11 -9.81 -9.75
CA GLU A 54 -3.63 -10.01 -8.38
C GLU A 54 -3.35 -8.69 -7.69
N ASN A 55 -2.71 -7.73 -8.38
CA ASN A 55 -2.49 -6.39 -7.86
C ASN A 55 -3.83 -5.69 -7.56
N LEU A 56 -4.79 -5.73 -8.49
CA LEU A 56 -6.11 -5.14 -8.25
C LEU A 56 -6.83 -5.80 -7.07
N ALA A 57 -6.72 -7.11 -6.91
CA ALA A 57 -7.30 -7.80 -5.77
C ALA A 57 -6.65 -7.40 -4.44
N GLU A 58 -5.35 -7.10 -4.44
CA GLU A 58 -4.66 -6.58 -3.26
C GLU A 58 -5.05 -5.15 -2.96
N GLU A 59 -5.15 -4.29 -3.97
CA GLU A 59 -5.66 -2.92 -3.79
C GLU A 59 -7.10 -2.91 -3.23
N GLN A 60 -7.96 -3.83 -3.68
CA GLN A 60 -9.30 -3.98 -3.11
C GLN A 60 -9.27 -4.38 -1.63
N ARG A 61 -8.34 -5.27 -1.23
CA ARG A 61 -8.18 -5.62 0.19
C ARG A 61 -7.72 -4.43 1.01
N ILE A 62 -6.79 -3.63 0.48
CA ILE A 62 -6.31 -2.40 1.13
C ILE A 62 -7.47 -1.44 1.33
N LEU A 63 -8.25 -1.18 0.27
CA LEU A 63 -9.43 -0.33 0.35
C LEU A 63 -10.45 -0.86 1.37
N TYR A 64 -10.77 -2.15 1.34
CA TYR A 64 -11.67 -2.79 2.29
C TYR A 64 -11.22 -2.58 3.73
N VAL A 65 -9.93 -2.84 4.02
CA VAL A 65 -9.36 -2.62 5.35
C VAL A 65 -9.46 -1.16 5.75
N ALA A 66 -9.14 -0.23 4.85
CA ALA A 66 -9.23 1.20 5.12
C ALA A 66 -10.65 1.66 5.43
N MET A 67 -11.65 1.19 4.65
CA MET A 67 -13.06 1.55 4.83
C MET A 67 -13.69 0.92 6.07
N THR A 68 -13.18 -0.22 6.55
CA THR A 68 -13.74 -0.92 7.72
C THR A 68 -13.07 -0.55 9.04
N ARG A 69 -12.01 0.27 9.03
CA ARG A 69 -11.33 0.74 10.24
C ARG A 69 -12.04 1.83 11.02
N PRO A 70 -12.76 2.77 10.41
CA PRO A 70 -13.45 3.83 11.14
C PRO A 70 -14.51 3.26 12.10
N LYS A 71 -14.55 3.79 13.32
CA LYS A 71 -15.51 3.37 14.35
C LYS A 71 -16.78 4.20 14.33
N GLU A 72 -16.67 5.49 14.01
CA GLU A 72 -17.76 6.44 14.11
C GLU A 72 -18.12 7.09 12.77
N LYS A 73 -17.13 7.62 12.06
CA LYS A 73 -17.33 8.36 10.81
C LYS A 73 -16.21 8.09 9.82
N LEU A 74 -16.55 7.82 8.57
CA LEU A 74 -15.64 7.75 7.44
C LEU A 74 -15.81 9.00 6.59
N ILE A 75 -14.72 9.69 6.31
CA ILE A 75 -14.69 10.86 5.44
C ILE A 75 -13.76 10.52 4.27
N LEU A 76 -14.33 10.56 3.07
CA LEU A 76 -13.65 10.32 1.80
C LEU A 76 -13.42 11.68 1.14
N VAL A 77 -12.18 11.98 0.76
CA VAL A 77 -11.80 13.24 0.13
C VAL A 77 -11.10 12.93 -1.19
N ASP A 78 -11.60 13.51 -2.25
CA ASP A 78 -11.06 13.32 -3.59
C ASP A 78 -11.04 14.64 -4.36
N ALA A 79 -10.15 14.75 -5.35
CA ALA A 79 -10.04 15.91 -6.24
C ALA A 79 -10.16 15.44 -7.69
N LEU A 80 -11.31 15.69 -8.30
CA LEU A 80 -11.62 15.22 -9.64
C LEU A 80 -11.20 16.24 -10.71
N TYR A 81 -10.18 15.92 -11.47
CA TYR A 81 -9.83 16.68 -12.68
C TYR A 81 -10.73 16.27 -13.84
N GLY A 82 -11.34 17.29 -14.51
CA GLY A 82 -12.29 17.04 -15.58
C GLY A 82 -13.50 16.24 -15.12
N ALA A 83 -14.01 16.57 -13.94
CA ALA A 83 -15.05 15.87 -13.19
C ALA A 83 -16.26 15.49 -14.06
N GLU A 84 -16.76 16.42 -14.90
CA GLU A 84 -17.91 16.19 -15.78
C GLU A 84 -17.74 14.95 -16.66
N LYS A 85 -16.69 14.91 -17.49
CA LYS A 85 -16.44 13.79 -18.41
C LYS A 85 -16.21 12.47 -17.69
N ARG A 86 -15.51 12.53 -16.56
CA ARG A 86 -15.24 11.34 -15.77
C ARG A 86 -16.50 10.79 -15.14
N LEU A 87 -17.30 11.63 -14.50
CA LEU A 87 -18.57 11.23 -13.91
C LEU A 87 -19.56 10.72 -14.96
N GLN A 88 -19.61 11.31 -16.16
CA GLN A 88 -20.36 10.77 -17.30
C GLN A 88 -19.97 9.34 -17.62
N LYS A 89 -18.66 9.09 -17.77
CA LYS A 89 -18.14 7.75 -18.05
C LYS A 89 -18.47 6.75 -16.93
N LEU A 90 -18.26 7.14 -15.68
CA LEU A 90 -18.52 6.27 -14.54
C LEU A 90 -20.01 6.01 -14.37
N THR A 91 -20.88 7.01 -14.58
CA THR A 91 -22.34 6.83 -14.48
C THR A 91 -22.85 5.85 -15.53
N ALA A 92 -22.30 5.87 -16.74
CA ALA A 92 -22.66 4.91 -17.78
C ALA A 92 -22.32 3.45 -17.43
N ALA A 93 -21.30 3.25 -16.59
CA ALA A 93 -20.87 1.94 -16.12
C ALA A 93 -21.39 1.62 -14.68
N ALA A 94 -22.02 2.60 -14.03
CA ALA A 94 -22.47 2.47 -12.66
C ALA A 94 -23.62 1.46 -12.54
N ALA A 95 -23.48 0.54 -11.62
CA ALA A 95 -24.49 -0.46 -11.27
C ALA A 95 -24.35 -0.84 -9.80
N CYS A 96 -25.41 -1.40 -9.24
CA CYS A 96 -25.38 -1.92 -7.89
C CYS A 96 -26.09 -3.29 -7.83
N PRO A 97 -25.34 -4.39 -7.71
CA PRO A 97 -23.89 -4.49 -7.56
C PRO A 97 -23.11 -4.14 -8.84
N VAL A 98 -21.88 -3.66 -8.65
CA VAL A 98 -20.96 -3.37 -9.76
C VAL A 98 -20.46 -4.68 -10.35
N MET A 99 -20.46 -4.80 -11.68
CA MET A 99 -19.99 -6.01 -12.35
C MET A 99 -18.48 -6.18 -12.22
N PRO A 100 -17.97 -7.41 -12.04
CA PRO A 100 -16.54 -7.67 -11.85
C PRO A 100 -15.64 -7.11 -12.97
N GLU A 101 -16.13 -7.14 -14.20
CA GLU A 101 -15.41 -6.60 -15.37
C GLU A 101 -15.22 -5.08 -15.25
N VAL A 102 -16.25 -4.37 -14.80
CA VAL A 102 -16.20 -2.91 -14.59
C VAL A 102 -15.25 -2.56 -13.44
N VAL A 103 -15.27 -3.35 -12.35
CA VAL A 103 -14.32 -3.19 -11.24
C VAL A 103 -12.88 -3.40 -11.73
N ALA A 104 -12.64 -4.38 -12.59
CA ALA A 104 -11.32 -4.68 -13.15
C ALA A 104 -10.77 -3.58 -14.10
N GLU A 105 -11.62 -2.72 -14.59
CA GLU A 105 -11.24 -1.55 -15.40
C GLU A 105 -10.89 -0.31 -14.55
N GLY A 106 -11.20 -0.33 -13.27
CA GLY A 106 -10.91 0.76 -12.33
C GLY A 106 -9.42 1.06 -12.28
N LYS A 107 -9.08 2.35 -12.22
CA LYS A 107 -7.70 2.83 -12.25
C LYS A 107 -7.21 3.34 -10.91
N CYS A 108 -8.11 3.65 -10.00
CA CYS A 108 -7.85 4.23 -8.69
C CYS A 108 -8.97 3.85 -7.72
N PHE A 109 -8.77 4.13 -6.44
CA PHE A 109 -9.81 3.91 -5.42
C PHE A 109 -11.07 4.75 -5.64
N GLY A 110 -10.90 5.98 -6.16
CA GLY A 110 -12.01 6.87 -6.50
C GLY A 110 -12.97 6.23 -7.50
N ASP A 111 -12.49 5.54 -8.54
CA ASP A 111 -13.35 4.83 -9.49
C ASP A 111 -14.20 3.77 -8.78
N TRP A 112 -13.61 2.97 -7.90
CA TRP A 112 -14.33 1.91 -7.19
C TRP A 112 -15.36 2.42 -6.18
N ILE A 113 -15.12 3.60 -5.61
CA ILE A 113 -16.06 4.25 -4.68
C ILE A 113 -17.19 4.95 -5.45
N LEU A 114 -16.85 5.66 -6.52
CA LEU A 114 -17.82 6.41 -7.31
C LEU A 114 -18.80 5.51 -8.08
N LEU A 115 -18.37 4.36 -8.59
CA LEU A 115 -19.22 3.44 -9.34
C LEU A 115 -20.50 3.05 -8.58
N PRO A 116 -20.46 2.50 -7.36
CA PRO A 116 -21.66 2.20 -6.58
C PRO A 116 -22.33 3.47 -6.04
N LEU A 117 -21.56 4.52 -5.71
CA LEU A 117 -22.09 5.76 -5.18
C LEU A 117 -23.00 6.46 -6.18
N LEU A 118 -22.65 6.48 -7.46
CA LEU A 118 -23.43 7.12 -8.51
C LEU A 118 -24.81 6.50 -8.73
N CYS A 119 -25.04 5.27 -8.24
CA CYS A 119 -26.37 4.65 -8.23
C CYS A 119 -27.23 5.07 -7.01
N ARG A 120 -26.66 5.79 -6.04
CA ARG A 120 -27.38 6.18 -4.83
C ARG A 120 -28.13 7.51 -4.98
N PRO A 121 -29.24 7.71 -4.27
CA PRO A 121 -29.94 8.99 -4.27
C PRO A 121 -29.06 10.16 -3.85
N GLU A 122 -28.20 9.95 -2.85
CA GLU A 122 -27.31 10.97 -2.26
C GLU A 122 -26.26 11.50 -3.24
N ALA A 123 -25.98 10.77 -4.32
CA ALA A 123 -25.06 11.21 -5.37
C ALA A 123 -25.73 12.11 -6.43
N ALA A 124 -26.96 12.57 -6.21
CA ALA A 124 -27.62 13.51 -7.13
C ALA A 124 -26.73 14.71 -7.49
N PRO A 125 -26.04 15.39 -6.56
CA PRO A 125 -25.19 16.54 -6.91
C PRO A 125 -24.07 16.19 -7.90
N LEU A 126 -23.50 14.98 -7.80
CA LEU A 126 -22.45 14.53 -8.75
C LEU A 126 -23.02 14.25 -10.15
N ARG A 127 -24.21 13.67 -10.22
CA ARG A 127 -24.89 13.41 -11.49
C ARG A 127 -25.35 14.69 -12.16
N ASP A 128 -25.85 15.65 -11.38
CA ASP A 128 -26.26 16.96 -11.87
C ASP A 128 -25.08 17.73 -12.49
N MET A 129 -23.92 17.71 -11.81
CA MET A 129 -22.67 18.27 -12.32
C MET A 129 -22.29 17.65 -13.67
N ALA A 130 -22.48 16.36 -13.83
CA ALA A 130 -22.17 15.63 -15.05
C ALA A 130 -23.27 15.73 -16.14
N GLY A 131 -24.42 16.31 -15.83
CA GLY A 131 -25.57 16.37 -16.74
C GLY A 131 -26.13 14.98 -17.10
N VAL A 132 -26.04 14.01 -16.20
CA VAL A 132 -26.45 12.63 -16.45
C VAL A 132 -27.49 12.14 -15.44
N MET A 133 -28.32 11.19 -15.88
CA MET A 133 -29.27 10.51 -15.02
C MET A 133 -28.79 9.10 -14.70
N ALA A 134 -29.03 8.63 -13.48
CA ALA A 134 -28.75 7.23 -13.14
C ALA A 134 -29.70 6.30 -13.90
N GLY A 135 -29.17 5.20 -14.41
CA GLY A 135 -29.96 4.15 -15.05
C GLY A 135 -30.86 3.38 -14.07
N GLY A 136 -30.58 3.47 -12.77
CA GLY A 136 -31.37 2.93 -11.67
C GLY A 136 -30.81 3.43 -10.34
N LEU A 137 -31.68 3.65 -9.36
CA LEU A 137 -31.27 4.08 -8.03
C LEU A 137 -31.30 2.88 -7.08
N TYR A 138 -30.21 2.71 -6.34
CA TYR A 138 -30.11 1.74 -5.28
C TYR A 138 -30.63 2.32 -3.96
N THR A 139 -31.62 1.67 -3.39
CA THR A 139 -32.24 2.08 -2.13
C THR A 139 -32.20 0.99 -1.06
N GLY A 140 -31.37 -0.02 -1.26
CA GLY A 140 -31.37 -1.25 -0.47
C GLY A 140 -30.68 -1.20 0.88
N ASP A 141 -29.97 -0.10 1.22
CA ASP A 141 -29.36 0.06 2.54
C ASP A 141 -29.76 1.40 3.18
N THR A 142 -29.59 1.46 4.50
CA THR A 142 -29.91 2.62 5.33
C THR A 142 -28.69 3.43 5.75
N ALA A 143 -27.49 3.10 5.23
CA ALA A 143 -26.29 3.83 5.59
C ALA A 143 -26.38 5.30 5.15
N PRO A 144 -26.23 6.27 6.06
CA PRO A 144 -26.36 7.68 5.73
C PRO A 144 -25.12 8.14 4.97
N TRP A 145 -25.29 8.51 3.70
CA TRP A 145 -24.27 9.16 2.90
C TRP A 145 -24.54 10.65 2.79
N GLN A 146 -23.50 11.43 2.77
CA GLN A 146 -23.55 12.85 2.49
C GLN A 146 -22.47 13.17 1.46
N VAL A 147 -22.84 13.85 0.38
CA VAL A 147 -21.93 14.25 -0.69
C VAL A 147 -21.85 15.76 -0.69
N PHE A 148 -20.64 16.27 -0.56
CA PHE A 148 -20.30 17.70 -0.63
C PHE A 148 -19.41 17.91 -1.84
N ILE A 149 -19.72 18.93 -2.62
CA ILE A 149 -18.92 19.37 -3.76
C ILE A 149 -18.38 20.76 -3.43
N HIS A 150 -17.08 20.91 -3.54
CA HIS A 150 -16.41 22.18 -3.36
C HIS A 150 -15.67 22.51 -4.63
N ASP A 151 -15.73 23.76 -5.07
CA ASP A 151 -14.86 24.24 -6.13
C ASP A 151 -13.49 24.62 -5.56
N GLY A 152 -12.42 24.52 -6.35
CA GLY A 152 -11.08 24.87 -5.90
C GLY A 152 -10.99 26.31 -5.40
N ASP A 153 -11.81 27.19 -5.96
CA ASP A 153 -11.89 28.60 -5.60
C ASP A 153 -12.53 28.83 -4.21
N ASP A 154 -13.32 27.88 -3.70
CA ASP A 154 -13.96 27.95 -2.37
C ASP A 154 -12.93 27.93 -1.23
N PHE A 155 -11.73 27.40 -1.50
CA PHE A 155 -10.68 27.27 -0.48
C PHE A 155 -9.76 28.50 -0.37
N GLY A 156 -9.96 29.54 -1.18
CA GLY A 156 -9.20 30.79 -1.10
C GLY A 156 -7.68 30.62 -1.24
N TRP A 157 -7.23 29.48 -1.79
CA TRP A 157 -5.81 29.24 -1.99
C TRP A 157 -5.31 30.03 -3.20
N ALA A 158 -4.85 31.24 -2.96
CA ALA A 158 -3.99 31.92 -3.93
C ALA A 158 -2.57 31.33 -3.80
N PRO A 159 -2.04 30.64 -4.83
CA PRO A 159 -0.65 30.20 -4.82
C PRO A 159 0.24 31.47 -4.78
N GLY A 160 0.91 31.68 -3.68
CA GLY A 160 1.87 32.79 -3.54
C GLY A 160 1.51 33.91 -2.56
N VAL A 161 0.45 33.79 -1.78
CA VAL A 161 0.30 34.67 -0.60
C VAL A 161 1.29 34.18 0.44
N ALA A 162 2.48 34.79 0.44
CA ALA A 162 3.34 34.76 1.61
C ALA A 162 2.48 35.25 2.78
N VAL A 163 2.37 34.43 3.82
CA VAL A 163 1.74 34.82 5.08
C VAL A 163 2.52 36.06 5.55
N SER A 164 1.95 37.23 5.33
CA SER A 164 2.52 38.48 5.87
C SER A 164 2.39 38.38 7.38
N ASP A 165 3.52 38.52 8.08
CA ASP A 165 3.62 38.51 9.54
C ASP A 165 2.88 39.68 10.25
N THR A 166 1.92 40.30 9.59
CA THR A 166 1.21 41.48 10.09
C THR A 166 -0.30 41.24 10.15
N GLU A 167 -0.71 40.37 11.02
CA GLU A 167 -1.97 40.48 11.78
C GLU A 167 -1.92 39.50 12.93
N LYS A 168 -1.24 39.90 13.99
CA LYS A 168 -1.46 39.31 15.31
C LYS A 168 -2.78 39.87 15.84
N ASP A 169 -3.87 39.47 15.26
CA ASP A 169 -5.14 39.62 15.93
C ASP A 169 -5.32 38.40 16.87
N ALA A 170 -5.61 38.71 18.12
CA ALA A 170 -5.70 37.77 19.22
C ALA A 170 -6.92 36.87 19.10
N GLY A 171 -7.01 36.07 18.03
CA GLY A 171 -7.85 34.90 17.94
C GLY A 171 -7.13 33.75 18.65
N GLU A 172 -7.81 33.12 19.57
CA GLU A 172 -7.38 31.95 20.34
C GLU A 172 -6.44 31.07 19.53
N THR A 173 -5.16 31.03 19.95
CA THR A 173 -4.20 30.13 19.34
C THR A 173 -4.67 28.70 19.62
N LEU A 174 -5.32 28.08 18.62
CA LEU A 174 -5.70 26.64 18.61
C LEU A 174 -4.49 25.72 18.83
N PHE A 175 -3.30 26.32 18.92
CA PHE A 175 -2.06 25.59 19.07
C PHE A 175 -1.30 26.10 20.29
N ASP A 176 -1.17 25.25 21.32
CA ASP A 176 -0.34 25.53 22.48
C ASP A 176 1.14 25.28 22.10
N PRO A 177 2.00 26.34 22.09
CA PRO A 177 3.45 26.17 21.84
C PRO A 177 4.13 25.20 22.80
N ALA A 178 3.56 24.97 23.98
CA ALA A 178 4.08 24.00 24.94
C ALA A 178 4.03 22.57 24.40
N LEU A 179 3.13 22.25 23.46
CA LEU A 179 3.07 20.95 22.82
C LEU A 179 4.31 20.65 21.96
N LEU A 180 4.98 21.67 21.40
CA LEU A 180 6.24 21.51 20.65
C LEU A 180 7.43 21.19 21.55
N THR A 181 7.36 21.59 22.81
CA THR A 181 8.41 21.32 23.80
C THR A 181 8.15 20.11 24.64
N PHE A 182 7.00 19.45 24.42
CA PHE A 182 6.65 18.24 25.14
C PHE A 182 7.70 17.15 24.92
N ARG A 183 8.30 16.72 25.99
CA ARG A 183 9.18 15.53 26.00
C ARG A 183 8.44 14.38 26.63
N TYR A 184 8.30 13.30 25.86
CA TYR A 184 7.66 12.08 26.35
C TYR A 184 8.40 11.57 27.59
N PRO A 185 7.75 11.46 28.77
CA PRO A 185 8.42 11.13 30.01
C PRO A 185 9.04 9.72 30.03
N TYR A 186 8.55 8.83 29.16
CA TYR A 186 9.00 7.45 29.08
C TYR A 186 9.82 7.20 27.81
N GLN A 187 10.76 8.09 27.47
CA GLN A 187 11.59 7.95 26.26
C GLN A 187 12.40 6.65 26.23
N ARG A 188 12.83 6.14 27.37
CA ARG A 188 13.57 4.86 27.45
C ARG A 188 12.72 3.69 27.01
N GLU A 189 11.46 3.69 27.34
CA GLU A 189 10.51 2.63 27.00
C GLU A 189 10.21 2.58 25.50
N THR A 190 10.30 3.72 24.79
CA THR A 190 10.13 3.74 23.33
C THR A 190 11.25 3.04 22.58
N THR A 191 12.43 2.89 23.20
CA THR A 191 13.57 2.18 22.61
C THR A 191 13.59 0.69 22.92
N LEU A 192 12.72 0.23 23.83
CA LEU A 192 12.62 -1.18 24.19
C LEU A 192 11.74 -1.91 23.17
N PRO A 193 12.20 -3.01 22.59
CA PRO A 193 11.36 -3.82 21.71
C PRO A 193 10.18 -4.42 22.49
N ALA A 194 8.97 -4.32 21.93
CA ALA A 194 7.74 -4.83 22.56
C ALA A 194 7.74 -6.36 22.72
N LYS A 195 8.57 -7.07 21.95
CA LYS A 195 8.78 -8.51 22.05
C LYS A 195 10.26 -8.81 21.92
N LEU A 196 10.79 -9.64 22.82
CA LEU A 196 12.14 -10.15 22.76
C LEU A 196 12.10 -11.67 22.61
N THR A 197 12.89 -12.20 21.69
CA THR A 197 13.11 -13.65 21.60
C THR A 197 14.10 -14.08 22.71
N ALA A 198 14.04 -15.35 23.11
CA ALA A 198 14.98 -15.90 24.11
C ALA A 198 16.45 -15.74 23.67
N THR A 199 16.70 -15.76 22.36
CA THR A 199 18.03 -15.57 21.78
C THR A 199 18.51 -14.12 21.92
N GLN A 200 17.62 -13.15 21.78
CA GLN A 200 17.93 -11.73 21.96
C GLN A 200 18.17 -11.38 23.45
N LEU A 201 17.48 -12.07 24.36
CA LEU A 201 17.72 -11.96 25.80
C LEU A 201 19.08 -12.52 26.20
N LYS A 202 19.50 -13.66 25.63
CA LYS A 202 20.83 -14.24 25.87
C LYS A 202 21.96 -13.38 25.32
N GLY A 203 21.78 -12.79 24.12
CA GLY A 203 22.77 -11.91 23.50
C GLY A 203 23.03 -10.64 24.28
N ARG A 204 22.01 -10.05 24.91
CA ARG A 204 22.18 -8.83 25.70
C ARG A 204 23.10 -8.97 26.94
N ALA A 205 23.15 -10.15 27.55
CA ALA A 205 24.05 -10.37 28.71
C ALA A 205 25.51 -10.55 28.27
N LEU A 206 25.74 -11.10 27.07
CA LEU A 206 27.09 -11.27 26.49
C LEU A 206 27.58 -10.01 25.76
N ASP A 207 26.69 -9.27 25.10
CA ASP A 207 27.03 -8.07 24.35
C ASP A 207 27.32 -6.85 25.23
N GLN A 208 26.81 -6.80 26.47
CA GLN A 208 27.16 -5.75 27.42
C GLN A 208 28.61 -5.81 27.91
N GLU A 209 29.18 -7.00 28.08
CA GLU A 209 30.60 -7.15 28.39
C GLU A 209 31.53 -6.86 27.21
N ILE A 210 31.03 -7.04 25.97
CA ILE A 210 31.82 -6.80 24.74
C ILE A 210 31.65 -5.37 24.24
N ALA A 211 30.50 -4.70 24.55
CA ALA A 211 30.19 -3.35 24.06
C ALA A 211 30.89 -2.23 24.85
N GLU A 212 31.42 -2.50 26.03
CA GLU A 212 32.24 -1.53 26.77
C GLU A 212 33.64 -1.33 26.16
N ASP A 213 34.11 -2.28 25.32
CA ASP A 213 35.40 -2.21 24.62
C ASP A 213 35.33 -1.95 23.12
N ALA A 214 34.16 -1.92 22.52
CA ALA A 214 34.00 -1.74 21.07
C ALA A 214 33.71 -0.28 20.69
N TYR A 215 34.75 0.46 20.36
CA TYR A 215 34.63 1.68 19.56
C TYR A 215 33.85 1.39 18.28
N HIS A 216 32.89 2.27 17.93
CA HIS A 216 32.04 2.19 16.74
C HIS A 216 32.83 2.01 15.45
N THR A 217 33.03 0.79 15.04
CA THR A 217 33.37 0.49 13.66
C THR A 217 32.07 0.45 12.85
N PRO A 218 31.95 1.23 11.76
CA PRO A 218 30.76 1.16 10.90
C PRO A 218 30.60 -0.28 10.39
N TYR A 219 29.41 -0.85 10.58
CA TYR A 219 29.07 -2.19 10.11
C TYR A 219 29.16 -2.25 8.58
N ILE A 220 30.33 -2.60 8.08
CA ILE A 220 30.51 -2.93 6.67
C ILE A 220 30.00 -4.37 6.50
N ARG A 221 28.86 -4.54 5.83
CA ARG A 221 28.40 -5.88 5.42
C ARG A 221 29.52 -6.56 4.66
N PRO A 222 30.09 -7.68 5.15
CA PRO A 222 31.07 -8.40 4.38
C PRO A 222 30.40 -8.83 3.07
N LEU A 223 31.04 -8.53 1.94
CA LEU A 223 30.64 -9.02 0.62
C LEU A 223 30.56 -10.54 0.69
N VAL A 224 29.32 -11.05 0.74
CA VAL A 224 29.09 -12.50 0.77
C VAL A 224 29.53 -13.06 -0.57
N GLN A 225 30.64 -13.77 -0.60
CA GLN A 225 31.10 -14.46 -1.80
C GLN A 225 30.01 -15.43 -2.28
N PRO A 226 29.71 -15.46 -3.58
CA PRO A 226 28.76 -16.41 -4.14
C PRO A 226 29.07 -17.85 -3.73
N LYS A 227 28.05 -18.65 -3.46
CA LYS A 227 28.19 -20.03 -2.94
C LYS A 227 29.11 -20.93 -3.79
N PHE A 228 29.23 -20.68 -5.10
CA PHE A 228 30.07 -21.44 -6.00
C PHE A 228 31.60 -21.15 -5.86
N ARG A 229 31.96 -20.06 -5.17
CA ARG A 229 33.35 -19.71 -4.88
C ARG A 229 33.83 -20.12 -3.47
N ARG A 230 32.88 -20.64 -2.65
CA ARG A 230 33.23 -21.17 -1.34
C ARG A 230 33.78 -22.57 -1.52
N GLU A 231 35.06 -22.78 -1.14
CA GLU A 231 35.56 -24.13 -0.93
C GLU A 231 34.62 -24.89 0.00
N LYS A 232 34.39 -26.19 -0.30
CA LYS A 232 33.52 -27.06 0.50
C LYS A 232 34.10 -27.27 1.91
N LYS A 233 34.00 -26.27 2.77
CA LYS A 233 34.11 -26.44 4.22
C LYS A 233 32.76 -26.88 4.71
N GLY A 234 32.72 -27.93 5.55
CA GLY A 234 31.51 -28.55 6.08
C GLY A 234 30.42 -27.56 6.54
N LEU A 235 29.27 -28.06 6.91
CA LEU A 235 28.09 -27.28 7.31
C LEU A 235 28.44 -26.17 8.28
N THR A 236 27.98 -24.97 8.00
CA THR A 236 28.05 -23.82 8.90
C THR A 236 27.28 -24.12 10.20
N PRO A 237 27.55 -23.43 11.32
CA PRO A 237 26.79 -23.61 12.54
C PRO A 237 25.29 -23.43 12.36
N ALA A 238 24.85 -22.50 11.51
CA ALA A 238 23.45 -22.28 11.18
C ALA A 238 22.85 -23.44 10.38
N GLU A 239 23.57 -23.97 9.40
CA GLU A 239 23.14 -25.14 8.63
C GLU A 239 23.08 -26.42 9.48
N ARG A 240 24.00 -26.57 10.44
CA ARG A 240 23.93 -27.64 11.43
C ARG A 240 22.71 -27.50 12.33
N GLY A 241 22.40 -26.30 12.79
CA GLY A 241 21.19 -26.03 13.59
C GLY A 241 19.93 -26.40 12.81
N THR A 242 19.81 -25.95 11.57
CA THR A 242 18.66 -26.28 10.71
C THR A 242 18.55 -27.79 10.46
N ALA A 243 19.66 -28.48 10.19
CA ALA A 243 19.67 -29.93 10.00
C ALA A 243 19.25 -30.67 11.29
N THR A 244 19.73 -30.22 12.44
CA THR A 244 19.32 -30.80 13.75
C THR A 244 17.84 -30.60 14.02
N HIS A 245 17.28 -29.42 13.73
CA HIS A 245 15.85 -29.17 13.88
C HIS A 245 15.01 -30.04 12.94
N LEU A 246 15.45 -30.22 11.68
CA LEU A 246 14.77 -31.11 10.74
C LEU A 246 14.79 -32.57 11.21
N VAL A 247 15.91 -33.06 11.70
CA VAL A 247 16.00 -34.41 12.26
C VAL A 247 15.04 -34.57 13.43
N LEU A 248 15.05 -33.63 14.38
CA LEU A 248 14.15 -33.68 15.55
C LEU A 248 12.66 -33.57 15.16
N GLN A 249 12.34 -32.86 14.09
CA GLN A 249 10.96 -32.69 13.61
C GLN A 249 10.40 -34.00 13.02
N TYR A 250 11.26 -34.81 12.39
CA TYR A 250 10.86 -36.07 11.75
C TYR A 250 11.24 -37.32 12.53
N LEU A 251 11.86 -37.16 13.69
CA LEU A 251 12.22 -38.27 14.56
C LEU A 251 10.94 -38.84 15.21
N ASP A 252 10.67 -40.11 14.96
CA ASP A 252 9.60 -40.82 15.63
C ASP A 252 10.06 -41.20 17.05
N LEU A 253 9.66 -40.39 18.02
CA LEU A 253 10.05 -40.57 19.43
C LEU A 253 9.33 -41.78 20.10
N GLN A 254 8.38 -42.42 19.41
CA GLN A 254 7.66 -43.60 19.94
C GLN A 254 8.37 -44.91 19.62
N ASN A 255 9.32 -44.92 18.69
CA ASN A 255 10.05 -46.11 18.23
C ASN A 255 11.58 -45.97 18.46
N LEU A 256 11.97 -45.42 19.59
CA LEU A 256 13.37 -45.38 20.06
C LEU A 256 13.62 -46.64 20.91
N ASP A 257 13.90 -47.78 20.30
CA ASP A 257 14.51 -48.92 20.94
C ASP A 257 16.04 -48.84 20.89
#